data_699b1bd90fd2b7d9e2e0b2d1a5c2fc8e
#
_entry.id   699b1bd90fd2b7d9e2e0b2d1a5c2fc8e
#
_cell.length_a   1.000
_cell.length_b   1.000
_cell.length_c   1.000
_cell.angle_alpha   90.00
_cell.angle_beta   90.00
_cell.angle_gamma   90.00
#
_symmetry.space_group_name_H-M   'P 1'
#
loop_
_entity.id
_entity.type
_entity.pdbx_description
1 polymer ?
#
loop_
_entity_poly.entity_id
_entity_poly.type
_entity_poly.pdbx_seq_one_letter_code
_entity_poly.pdbx_strand_id
1 'polypeptide(L)'
;MAKVSPQKRTTVEQTPFVVPDLTVKDLLSAIPAHCYKRSAVRSMSYVVYDLFLLYCIYKATVFADARIAPEHISFPNPHLYTFARFALWALYSFANGLVGTGLWVLAHECGHQAFSESKTINNTVGWFLHSALGVPYHSWRITHGKHHASTGHMTEDQVHVPKTRAQEVKQELYDALGDTPIGASLSVASYLLAGWWFYLIKNASGQKRYPKGTNHFAPDATMFAPHHRDQILISDVGIALWLGAVCWAVYTYGFFEVFRVYLMPYLWVNHWLVLITFLQHTDPLLPHYRAPEFTFPRGALTTLDRNTLGDCGRIMGWLGAHLTHGISETHVAHHVSSKIPHYNAWEATDALRKRLAQAGLMPLQGAPVGWAEMYRVFRACKFVEDEGDIVFYKDARGLAQTRPVFNDSSVSDSGIELDKDA
;
A
#
# COMPACT_ATOMS: atom_id res chain seq x y z
N MET A 1 2.63 45.77 17.99
CA MET A 1 1.66 44.73 17.65
C MET A 1 1.21 44.98 16.20
N ALA A 2 1.78 44.28 15.24
CA ALA A 2 1.37 44.41 13.85
C ALA A 2 0.10 43.58 13.65
N LYS A 3 -0.98 44.19 13.17
CA LYS A 3 -2.21 43.52 12.78
C LYS A 3 -1.90 42.64 11.56
N VAL A 4 -1.89 41.32 11.75
CA VAL A 4 -1.87 40.36 10.65
C VAL A 4 -3.19 40.50 9.90
N SER A 5 -3.12 40.96 8.66
CA SER A 5 -4.26 41.03 7.74
C SER A 5 -4.83 39.62 7.52
N PRO A 6 -6.15 39.41 7.55
CA PRO A 6 -6.73 38.11 7.25
C PRO A 6 -6.43 37.75 5.81
N GLN A 7 -5.63 36.68 5.61
CA GLN A 7 -5.40 36.10 4.28
C GLN A 7 -6.76 35.74 3.66
N LYS A 8 -7.05 36.27 2.48
CA LYS A 8 -8.19 35.85 1.65
C LYS A 8 -8.16 34.33 1.51
N ARG A 9 -9.09 33.64 2.15
CA ARG A 9 -9.33 32.21 1.90
C ARG A 9 -9.79 32.08 0.45
N THR A 10 -8.92 31.59 -0.42
CA THR A 10 -9.32 31.15 -1.75
C THR A 10 -10.19 29.91 -1.55
N THR A 11 -11.49 30.06 -1.76
CA THR A 11 -12.43 28.91 -1.77
C THR A 11 -12.09 28.06 -2.99
N VAL A 12 -11.53 26.89 -2.76
CA VAL A 12 -11.42 25.86 -3.79
C VAL A 12 -12.78 25.19 -3.88
N GLU A 13 -13.32 25.07 -5.09
CA GLU A 13 -14.55 24.31 -5.33
C GLU A 13 -14.31 22.86 -4.90
N GLN A 14 -15.09 22.39 -3.92
CA GLN A 14 -14.95 21.05 -3.37
C GLN A 14 -15.80 20.07 -4.14
N THR A 15 -15.22 18.96 -4.58
CA THR A 15 -15.95 17.85 -5.20
C THR A 15 -16.85 17.19 -4.16
N PRO A 16 -18.15 17.01 -4.45
CA PRO A 16 -19.05 16.29 -3.56
C PRO A 16 -18.69 14.81 -3.53
N PHE A 17 -18.55 14.25 -2.33
CA PHE A 17 -18.39 12.82 -2.09
C PHE A 17 -19.68 12.28 -1.49
N VAL A 18 -20.39 11.45 -2.26
CA VAL A 18 -21.60 10.79 -1.77
C VAL A 18 -21.20 9.73 -0.74
N VAL A 19 -21.62 9.93 0.50
CA VAL A 19 -21.33 8.99 1.59
C VAL A 19 -22.08 7.68 1.32
N PRO A 20 -21.39 6.53 1.26
CA PRO A 20 -22.04 5.25 0.96
C PRO A 20 -23.08 4.88 2.02
N ASP A 21 -24.29 4.55 1.56
CA ASP A 21 -25.36 3.96 2.36
C ASP A 21 -25.71 2.57 1.81
N LEU A 22 -24.73 1.66 1.92
CA LEU A 22 -24.82 0.28 1.45
C LEU A 22 -24.57 -0.67 2.62
N THR A 23 -25.29 -1.78 2.62
CA THR A 23 -25.07 -2.86 3.59
C THR A 23 -23.94 -3.79 3.11
N VAL A 24 -23.37 -4.57 4.04
CA VAL A 24 -22.43 -5.64 3.68
C VAL A 24 -23.04 -6.61 2.67
N LYS A 25 -24.33 -6.92 2.82
CA LYS A 25 -25.08 -7.80 1.89
C LYS A 25 -25.15 -7.21 0.48
N ASP A 26 -25.38 -5.90 0.36
CA ASP A 26 -25.41 -5.21 -0.94
C ASP A 26 -24.09 -5.35 -1.71
N LEU A 27 -22.96 -5.25 -1.02
CA LEU A 27 -21.66 -5.38 -1.62
C LEU A 27 -21.33 -6.84 -1.96
N LEU A 28 -21.52 -7.77 -1.01
CA LEU A 28 -21.15 -9.17 -1.21
C LEU A 28 -22.04 -9.88 -2.22
N SER A 29 -23.34 -9.56 -2.28
CA SER A 29 -24.28 -10.18 -3.22
C SER A 29 -24.08 -9.73 -4.68
N ALA A 30 -23.38 -8.62 -4.89
CA ALA A 30 -23.01 -8.15 -6.23
C ALA A 30 -21.92 -9.02 -6.87
N ILE A 31 -21.10 -9.67 -6.05
CA ILE A 31 -19.94 -10.45 -6.49
C ILE A 31 -20.39 -11.88 -6.82
N PRO A 32 -20.08 -12.41 -8.02
CA PRO A 32 -20.44 -13.78 -8.38
C PRO A 32 -19.90 -14.82 -7.41
N ALA A 33 -20.72 -15.79 -7.01
CA ALA A 33 -20.37 -16.78 -5.99
C ALA A 33 -19.11 -17.61 -6.32
N HIS A 34 -18.83 -17.85 -7.62
CA HIS A 34 -17.65 -18.58 -8.04
C HIS A 34 -16.34 -17.79 -7.78
N CYS A 35 -16.41 -16.44 -7.67
CA CYS A 35 -15.23 -15.64 -7.33
C CYS A 35 -14.65 -15.98 -5.96
N TYR A 36 -15.43 -16.56 -5.07
CA TYR A 36 -14.97 -17.02 -3.74
C TYR A 36 -14.32 -18.40 -3.73
N LYS A 37 -14.32 -19.13 -4.87
CA LYS A 37 -13.70 -20.45 -4.96
C LYS A 37 -12.18 -20.33 -4.96
N ARG A 38 -11.56 -20.93 -3.96
CA ARG A 38 -10.12 -20.93 -3.75
C ARG A 38 -9.51 -22.27 -4.16
N SER A 39 -8.37 -22.23 -4.84
CA SER A 39 -7.66 -23.43 -5.29
C SER A 39 -6.18 -23.35 -4.91
N ALA A 40 -5.75 -24.19 -3.99
CA ALA A 40 -4.34 -24.29 -3.59
C ALA A 40 -3.42 -24.60 -4.79
N VAL A 41 -3.85 -25.46 -5.71
CA VAL A 41 -3.07 -25.82 -6.91
C VAL A 41 -2.91 -24.63 -7.83
N ARG A 42 -4.00 -23.89 -8.11
CA ARG A 42 -3.95 -22.70 -8.96
C ARG A 42 -3.11 -21.60 -8.31
N SER A 43 -3.28 -21.36 -7.02
CA SER A 43 -2.46 -20.37 -6.30
C SER A 43 -0.99 -20.74 -6.27
N MET A 44 -0.67 -22.03 -6.05
CA MET A 44 0.73 -22.51 -6.07
C MET A 44 1.36 -22.41 -7.46
N SER A 45 0.58 -22.55 -8.54
CA SER A 45 1.12 -22.37 -9.90
C SER A 45 1.63 -20.94 -10.14
N TYR A 46 1.02 -19.92 -9.52
CA TYR A 46 1.53 -18.54 -9.55
C TYR A 46 2.84 -18.40 -8.76
N VAL A 47 2.96 -19.06 -7.60
CA VAL A 47 4.24 -19.07 -6.85
C VAL A 47 5.36 -19.67 -7.71
N VAL A 48 5.08 -20.82 -8.34
CA VAL A 48 6.06 -21.47 -9.23
C VAL A 48 6.40 -20.59 -10.43
N TYR A 49 5.41 -19.94 -11.02
CA TYR A 49 5.58 -19.00 -12.11
C TYR A 49 6.49 -17.82 -11.73
N ASP A 50 6.24 -17.18 -10.59
CA ASP A 50 7.06 -16.05 -10.15
C ASP A 50 8.50 -16.48 -9.82
N LEU A 51 8.69 -17.62 -9.15
CA LEU A 51 10.01 -18.17 -8.88
C LEU A 51 10.77 -18.51 -10.18
N PHE A 52 10.05 -19.03 -11.17
CA PHE A 52 10.61 -19.31 -12.51
C PHE A 52 11.01 -18.01 -13.22
N LEU A 53 10.20 -16.95 -13.16
CA LEU A 53 10.55 -15.65 -13.72
C LEU A 53 11.79 -15.06 -13.05
N LEU A 54 11.87 -15.06 -11.71
CA LEU A 54 13.05 -14.61 -10.97
C LEU A 54 14.32 -15.34 -11.42
N TYR A 55 14.22 -16.67 -11.57
CA TYR A 55 15.32 -17.49 -12.06
C TYR A 55 15.72 -17.12 -13.50
N CYS A 56 14.75 -16.99 -14.41
CA CYS A 56 15.00 -16.63 -15.81
C CYS A 56 15.65 -15.24 -15.93
N ILE A 57 15.15 -14.24 -15.21
CA ILE A 57 15.71 -12.89 -15.20
C ILE A 57 17.15 -12.92 -14.68
N TYR A 58 17.42 -13.67 -13.58
CA TYR A 58 18.77 -13.85 -13.05
C TYR A 58 19.71 -14.48 -14.09
N LYS A 59 19.30 -15.61 -14.69
CA LYS A 59 20.13 -16.31 -15.71
C LYS A 59 20.39 -15.47 -16.94
N ALA A 60 19.37 -14.73 -17.42
CA ALA A 60 19.51 -13.81 -18.54
C ALA A 60 20.49 -12.66 -18.21
N THR A 61 20.41 -12.13 -16.99
CA THR A 61 21.31 -11.06 -16.54
C THR A 61 22.76 -11.55 -16.44
N VAL A 62 23.01 -12.72 -15.82
CA VAL A 62 24.35 -13.30 -15.73
C VAL A 62 24.93 -13.58 -17.11
N PHE A 63 24.09 -14.11 -18.04
CA PHE A 63 24.49 -14.34 -19.42
C PHE A 63 24.84 -13.04 -20.15
N ALA A 64 24.05 -11.98 -19.97
CA ALA A 64 24.32 -10.67 -20.58
C ALA A 64 25.55 -10.01 -19.97
N ASP A 65 25.72 -10.09 -18.63
CA ASP A 65 26.88 -9.52 -17.92
C ASP A 65 28.20 -10.11 -18.43
N ALA A 66 28.26 -11.42 -18.65
CA ALA A 66 29.43 -12.10 -19.22
C ALA A 66 29.77 -11.65 -20.63
N ARG A 67 28.82 -11.05 -21.35
CA ARG A 67 29.04 -10.52 -22.73
C ARG A 67 29.40 -9.04 -22.76
N ILE A 68 29.31 -8.35 -21.69
CA ILE A 68 29.78 -6.95 -21.57
C ILE A 68 31.31 -7.00 -21.32
N ALA A 69 32.04 -7.41 -22.38
CA ALA A 69 33.49 -7.57 -22.38
C ALA A 69 34.05 -7.16 -23.73
N PRO A 70 35.31 -6.69 -23.80
CA PRO A 70 35.93 -6.24 -25.05
C PRO A 70 35.93 -7.29 -26.20
N GLU A 71 35.93 -8.58 -25.82
CA GLU A 71 35.91 -9.70 -26.76
C GLU A 71 34.55 -9.84 -27.50
N HIS A 72 33.48 -9.28 -26.95
CA HIS A 72 32.12 -9.39 -27.49
C HIS A 72 31.55 -8.09 -28.00
N ILE A 73 31.86 -6.95 -27.30
CA ILE A 73 31.33 -5.62 -27.61
C ILE A 73 32.47 -4.62 -27.55
N SER A 74 32.69 -3.85 -28.62
CA SER A 74 33.70 -2.78 -28.60
C SER A 74 33.05 -1.45 -28.18
N PHE A 75 33.41 -0.95 -27.02
CA PHE A 75 33.03 0.41 -26.58
C PHE A 75 34.20 1.39 -26.83
N PRO A 76 33.90 2.64 -27.22
CA PRO A 76 34.91 3.65 -27.45
C PRO A 76 35.64 4.12 -26.18
N ASN A 77 35.06 3.85 -25.00
CA ASN A 77 35.61 4.22 -23.70
C ASN A 77 35.47 3.06 -22.71
N PRO A 78 36.53 2.64 -22.00
CA PRO A 78 36.50 1.58 -21.01
C PRO A 78 35.46 1.76 -19.89
N HIS A 79 35.16 3.01 -19.50
CA HIS A 79 34.12 3.27 -18.48
C HIS A 79 32.71 2.86 -18.91
N LEU A 80 32.45 2.73 -20.22
CA LEU A 80 31.15 2.28 -20.73
C LEU A 80 30.85 0.81 -20.39
N TYR A 81 31.87 -0.05 -20.21
CA TYR A 81 31.65 -1.41 -19.72
C TYR A 81 31.11 -1.40 -18.28
N THR A 82 31.71 -0.58 -17.42
CA THR A 82 31.23 -0.44 -16.03
C THR A 82 29.82 0.13 -16.00
N PHE A 83 29.54 1.16 -16.79
CA PHE A 83 28.20 1.75 -16.87
C PHE A 83 27.16 0.75 -17.42
N ALA A 84 27.48 0.00 -18.47
CA ALA A 84 26.59 -1.01 -19.06
C ALA A 84 26.27 -2.13 -18.05
N ARG A 85 27.28 -2.61 -17.31
CA ARG A 85 27.05 -3.58 -16.23
C ARG A 85 26.19 -3.00 -15.09
N PHE A 86 26.47 -1.78 -14.67
CA PHE A 86 25.66 -1.10 -13.68
C PHE A 86 24.19 -0.98 -14.14
N ALA A 87 23.95 -0.52 -15.36
CA ALA A 87 22.62 -0.40 -15.94
C ALA A 87 21.89 -1.76 -16.04
N LEU A 88 22.60 -2.81 -16.44
CA LEU A 88 22.07 -4.17 -16.51
C LEU A 88 21.63 -4.67 -15.13
N TRP A 89 22.47 -4.51 -14.09
CA TRP A 89 22.12 -4.93 -12.73
C TRP A 89 21.07 -4.05 -12.07
N ALA A 90 20.99 -2.77 -12.44
CA ALA A 90 19.89 -1.89 -12.02
C ALA A 90 18.55 -2.35 -12.63
N LEU A 91 18.54 -2.68 -13.93
CA LEU A 91 17.35 -3.25 -14.59
C LEU A 91 16.97 -4.60 -13.98
N TYR A 92 17.95 -5.48 -13.72
CA TYR A 92 17.75 -6.74 -13.01
C TYR A 92 17.04 -6.51 -11.68
N SER A 93 17.58 -5.63 -10.86
CA SER A 93 17.04 -5.41 -9.51
C SER A 93 15.62 -4.84 -9.55
N PHE A 94 15.34 -3.93 -10.48
CA PHE A 94 13.99 -3.40 -10.72
C PHE A 94 13.01 -4.49 -11.14
N ALA A 95 13.35 -5.31 -12.15
CA ALA A 95 12.49 -6.36 -12.66
C ALA A 95 12.24 -7.45 -11.62
N ASN A 96 13.29 -7.92 -10.92
CA ASN A 96 13.14 -8.89 -9.83
C ASN A 96 12.40 -8.31 -8.63
N GLY A 97 12.55 -7.03 -8.33
CA GLY A 97 11.78 -6.36 -7.30
C GLY A 97 10.28 -6.34 -7.61
N LEU A 98 9.91 -6.13 -8.87
CA LEU A 98 8.51 -6.14 -9.29
C LEU A 98 7.91 -7.56 -9.21
N VAL A 99 8.62 -8.59 -9.71
CA VAL A 99 8.20 -10.01 -9.57
C VAL A 99 8.17 -10.43 -8.10
N GLY A 100 9.18 -10.02 -7.31
CA GLY A 100 9.22 -10.28 -5.87
C GLY A 100 8.05 -9.66 -5.11
N THR A 101 7.53 -8.52 -5.60
CA THR A 101 6.27 -7.94 -5.09
C THR A 101 5.08 -8.85 -5.38
N GLY A 102 5.04 -9.54 -6.54
CA GLY A 102 4.05 -10.58 -6.82
C GLY A 102 4.09 -11.71 -5.79
N LEU A 103 5.28 -12.23 -5.45
CA LEU A 103 5.43 -13.23 -4.38
C LEU A 103 4.95 -12.69 -3.02
N TRP A 104 5.22 -11.42 -2.73
CA TRP A 104 4.70 -10.75 -1.53
C TRP A 104 3.17 -10.74 -1.53
N VAL A 105 2.53 -10.44 -2.68
CA VAL A 105 1.07 -10.46 -2.85
C VAL A 105 0.51 -11.87 -2.65
N LEU A 106 1.16 -12.92 -3.16
CA LEU A 106 0.70 -14.30 -2.94
C LEU A 106 0.76 -14.70 -1.46
N ALA A 107 1.78 -14.25 -0.72
CA ALA A 107 1.86 -14.43 0.73
C ALA A 107 0.79 -13.60 1.48
N HIS A 108 0.47 -12.41 0.99
CA HIS A 108 -0.62 -11.58 1.48
C HIS A 108 -2.00 -12.27 1.30
N GLU A 109 -2.23 -12.91 0.15
CA GLU A 109 -3.41 -13.77 -0.08
C GLU A 109 -3.50 -14.92 0.94
N CYS A 110 -2.35 -15.51 1.29
CA CYS A 110 -2.27 -16.49 2.37
C CYS A 110 -2.72 -15.88 3.71
N GLY A 111 -2.35 -14.64 3.99
CA GLY A 111 -2.76 -13.89 5.17
C GLY A 111 -4.28 -13.76 5.30
N HIS A 112 -4.95 -13.54 4.19
CA HIS A 112 -6.42 -13.45 4.10
C HIS A 112 -7.13 -14.80 3.99
N GLN A 113 -6.41 -15.91 3.94
CA GLN A 113 -6.96 -17.24 3.68
C GLN A 113 -7.61 -17.36 2.27
N ALA A 114 -7.15 -16.55 1.32
CA ALA A 114 -7.62 -16.54 -0.07
C ALA A 114 -6.86 -17.50 -0.98
N PHE A 115 -5.62 -17.84 -0.62
CA PHE A 115 -4.76 -18.73 -1.40
C PHE A 115 -5.29 -20.16 -1.49
N SER A 116 -5.89 -20.68 -0.39
CA SER A 116 -6.40 -22.04 -0.26
C SER A 116 -7.56 -22.09 0.73
N GLU A 117 -8.38 -23.13 0.67
CA GLU A 117 -9.38 -23.43 1.70
C GLU A 117 -8.74 -23.96 3.00
N SER A 118 -7.55 -24.54 2.91
CA SER A 118 -6.80 -25.05 4.06
C SER A 118 -6.04 -23.95 4.79
N LYS A 119 -6.39 -23.72 6.06
CA LYS A 119 -5.69 -22.78 6.94
C LYS A 119 -4.20 -23.16 7.11
N THR A 120 -3.89 -24.44 7.15
CA THR A 120 -2.51 -24.92 7.27
C THR A 120 -1.69 -24.56 6.04
N ILE A 121 -2.22 -24.81 4.83
CA ILE A 121 -1.52 -24.43 3.58
C ILE A 121 -1.29 -22.93 3.55
N ASN A 122 -2.31 -22.11 3.81
CA ASN A 122 -2.18 -20.65 3.83
C ASN A 122 -1.08 -20.22 4.82
N ASN A 123 -1.13 -20.69 6.05
CA ASN A 123 -0.17 -20.25 7.08
C ASN A 123 1.26 -20.73 6.78
N THR A 124 1.42 -21.94 6.24
CA THR A 124 2.75 -22.47 5.91
C THR A 124 3.36 -21.73 4.71
N VAL A 125 2.63 -21.64 3.60
CA VAL A 125 3.11 -20.96 2.38
C VAL A 125 3.35 -19.46 2.67
N GLY A 126 2.40 -18.81 3.34
CA GLY A 126 2.53 -17.40 3.68
C GLY A 126 3.72 -17.14 4.60
N TRP A 127 3.97 -17.99 5.59
CA TRP A 127 5.12 -17.86 6.47
C TRP A 127 6.44 -18.02 5.71
N PHE A 128 6.57 -19.01 4.80
CA PHE A 128 7.76 -19.18 3.99
C PHE A 128 8.03 -17.98 3.07
N LEU A 129 7.05 -17.56 2.30
CA LEU A 129 7.20 -16.49 1.32
C LEU A 129 7.48 -15.14 2.00
N HIS A 130 6.71 -14.81 3.05
CA HIS A 130 6.92 -13.57 3.79
C HIS A 130 8.25 -13.56 4.56
N SER A 131 8.65 -14.67 5.21
CA SER A 131 9.95 -14.73 5.88
C SER A 131 11.10 -14.54 4.89
N ALA A 132 11.03 -15.15 3.69
CA ALA A 132 12.02 -14.94 2.63
C ALA A 132 12.08 -13.49 2.12
N LEU A 133 11.08 -12.67 2.42
CA LEU A 133 11.01 -11.23 2.10
C LEU A 133 11.13 -10.36 3.37
N GLY A 134 11.63 -10.91 4.48
CA GLY A 134 11.86 -10.17 5.72
C GLY A 134 10.58 -9.64 6.37
N VAL A 135 9.45 -10.32 6.21
CA VAL A 135 8.15 -9.96 6.75
C VAL A 135 7.76 -10.92 7.88
N PRO A 136 7.46 -10.43 9.10
CA PRO A 136 6.97 -11.27 10.20
C PRO A 136 5.50 -11.67 9.94
N TYR A 137 5.30 -12.79 9.24
CA TYR A 137 4.02 -13.18 8.63
C TYR A 137 2.80 -13.11 9.55
N HIS A 138 2.81 -13.79 10.70
CA HIS A 138 1.63 -13.81 11.57
C HIS A 138 1.39 -12.45 12.24
N SER A 139 2.45 -11.75 12.65
CA SER A 139 2.36 -10.42 13.24
C SER A 139 1.70 -9.45 12.27
N TRP A 140 2.23 -9.41 11.04
CA TRP A 140 1.66 -8.61 9.96
C TRP A 140 0.23 -9.04 9.60
N ARG A 141 -0.04 -10.34 9.46
CA ARG A 141 -1.37 -10.87 9.16
C ARG A 141 -2.43 -10.42 10.17
N ILE A 142 -2.08 -10.39 11.46
CA ILE A 142 -3.00 -9.98 12.53
C ILE A 142 -3.32 -8.49 12.43
N THR A 143 -2.30 -7.63 12.29
CA THR A 143 -2.52 -6.18 12.17
C THR A 143 -3.20 -5.81 10.86
N HIS A 144 -2.85 -6.48 9.78
CA HIS A 144 -3.46 -6.30 8.46
C HIS A 144 -4.93 -6.76 8.43
N GLY A 145 -5.27 -7.85 9.12
CA GLY A 145 -6.66 -8.26 9.30
C GLY A 145 -7.50 -7.24 10.09
N LYS A 146 -6.91 -6.60 11.10
CA LYS A 146 -7.56 -5.48 11.81
C LYS A 146 -7.72 -4.25 10.91
N HIS A 147 -6.72 -3.94 10.07
CA HIS A 147 -6.81 -2.90 9.07
C HIS A 147 -8.00 -3.11 8.13
N HIS A 148 -8.17 -4.31 7.57
CA HIS A 148 -9.32 -4.63 6.72
C HIS A 148 -10.67 -4.50 7.43
N ALA A 149 -10.74 -4.82 8.70
CA ALA A 149 -11.96 -4.70 9.48
C ALA A 149 -12.34 -3.25 9.81
N SER A 150 -11.37 -2.33 9.79
CA SER A 150 -11.53 -0.94 10.23
C SER A 150 -10.83 0.08 9.36
N THR A 151 -10.64 -0.22 8.07
CA THR A 151 -10.03 0.69 7.11
C THR A 151 -10.69 2.06 7.13
N GLY A 152 -9.90 3.12 7.20
CA GLY A 152 -10.38 4.50 7.28
C GLY A 152 -11.03 4.91 8.60
N HIS A 153 -11.03 4.05 9.62
CA HIS A 153 -11.49 4.42 10.97
C HIS A 153 -10.40 5.17 11.72
N MET A 154 -10.68 6.37 12.19
CA MET A 154 -9.69 7.26 12.82
C MET A 154 -8.98 6.66 14.05
N THR A 155 -9.62 5.76 14.80
CA THR A 155 -9.07 5.19 16.04
C THR A 155 -8.85 3.69 16.02
N GLU A 156 -9.40 2.94 15.05
CA GLU A 156 -9.29 1.47 15.01
C GLU A 156 -8.43 0.91 13.89
N ASP A 157 -8.23 1.68 12.80
CA ASP A 157 -7.34 1.30 11.72
C ASP A 157 -5.89 1.13 12.24
N GLN A 158 -5.15 0.19 11.67
CA GLN A 158 -3.80 -0.19 12.12
C GLN A 158 -2.69 0.39 11.24
N VAL A 159 -3.04 0.97 10.08
CA VAL A 159 -2.08 1.52 9.12
C VAL A 159 -2.70 2.69 8.36
N HIS A 160 -1.88 3.59 7.83
CA HIS A 160 -2.32 4.78 7.10
C HIS A 160 -3.26 5.72 7.89
N VAL A 161 -3.12 5.72 9.23
CA VAL A 161 -3.90 6.62 10.10
C VAL A 161 -3.44 8.06 9.89
N PRO A 162 -4.32 8.97 9.43
CA PRO A 162 -3.94 10.35 9.19
C PRO A 162 -3.58 11.07 10.49
N LYS A 163 -2.70 12.06 10.40
CA LYS A 163 -2.50 13.00 11.50
C LYS A 163 -3.69 13.96 11.58
N THR A 164 -4.03 14.40 12.78
CA THR A 164 -4.97 15.50 12.95
C THR A 164 -4.25 16.84 12.91
N ARG A 165 -4.99 17.94 12.73
CA ARG A 165 -4.43 19.31 12.75
C ARG A 165 -3.61 19.59 14.01
N ALA A 166 -4.11 19.21 15.18
CA ALA A 166 -3.40 19.41 16.45
C ALA A 166 -2.09 18.61 16.54
N GLN A 167 -2.00 17.47 15.86
CA GLN A 167 -0.77 16.66 15.77
C GLN A 167 0.22 17.26 14.78
N GLU A 168 -0.24 17.89 13.70
CA GLU A 168 0.59 18.53 12.67
C GLU A 168 1.27 19.79 13.23
N VAL A 169 0.53 20.69 13.88
CA VAL A 169 1.04 21.97 14.44
C VAL A 169 2.23 21.79 15.40
N LYS A 170 2.37 20.62 16.01
CA LYS A 170 3.52 20.33 16.89
C LYS A 170 4.86 20.10 16.16
N GLN A 171 4.89 20.08 14.84
CA GLN A 171 6.07 19.78 14.02
C GLN A 171 6.47 20.93 13.07
N GLU A 172 6.02 22.18 13.33
CA GLU A 172 6.08 23.33 12.40
C GLU A 172 7.42 23.54 11.65
N LEU A 173 8.57 23.35 12.31
CA LEU A 173 9.87 23.59 11.64
C LEU A 173 10.21 22.48 10.65
N TYR A 174 9.89 21.23 10.97
CA TYR A 174 10.15 20.08 10.11
C TYR A 174 9.20 20.09 8.89
N ASP A 175 7.97 20.54 9.11
CA ASP A 175 6.92 20.59 8.10
C ASP A 175 7.12 21.74 7.11
N ALA A 176 7.63 22.89 7.56
CA ALA A 176 7.99 24.01 6.67
C ALA A 176 9.10 23.64 5.67
N LEU A 177 10.10 22.86 6.09
CA LEU A 177 11.13 22.32 5.19
C LEU A 177 10.58 21.20 4.29
N GLY A 178 9.70 20.34 4.81
CA GLY A 178 9.06 19.23 4.10
C GLY A 178 8.08 19.69 3.00
N ASP A 179 7.55 20.89 3.08
CA ASP A 179 6.65 21.47 2.07
C ASP A 179 7.39 22.10 0.88
N THR A 180 8.68 22.33 0.99
CA THR A 180 9.47 22.71 -0.19
C THR A 180 9.51 21.56 -1.19
N PRO A 181 9.62 21.83 -2.52
CA PRO A 181 9.71 20.76 -3.52
C PRO A 181 10.83 19.75 -3.25
N ILE A 182 11.99 20.23 -2.80
CA ILE A 182 13.14 19.38 -2.46
C ILE A 182 12.85 18.59 -1.19
N GLY A 183 12.34 19.22 -0.13
CA GLY A 183 12.01 18.56 1.13
C GLY A 183 10.93 17.49 0.95
N ALA A 184 9.89 17.77 0.15
CA ALA A 184 8.85 16.79 -0.19
C ALA A 184 9.44 15.60 -0.97
N SER A 185 10.34 15.85 -1.94
CA SER A 185 11.01 14.78 -2.70
C SER A 185 11.88 13.90 -1.80
N LEU A 186 12.65 14.49 -0.88
CA LEU A 186 13.47 13.76 0.09
C LEU A 186 12.60 12.96 1.06
N SER A 187 11.49 13.53 1.51
CA SER A 187 10.53 12.84 2.38
C SER A 187 9.90 11.64 1.68
N VAL A 188 9.45 11.80 0.43
CA VAL A 188 8.92 10.70 -0.39
C VAL A 188 9.97 9.62 -0.59
N ALA A 189 11.21 9.97 -0.95
CA ALA A 189 12.29 9.02 -1.11
C ALA A 189 12.58 8.25 0.19
N SER A 190 12.64 8.95 1.32
CA SER A 190 12.85 8.34 2.65
C SER A 190 11.69 7.40 3.02
N TYR A 191 10.46 7.80 2.72
CA TYR A 191 9.27 6.99 2.97
C TYR A 191 9.28 5.69 2.14
N LEU A 192 9.62 5.79 0.85
CA LEU A 192 9.70 4.64 -0.05
C LEU A 192 10.87 3.69 0.29
N LEU A 193 11.99 4.22 0.78
CA LEU A 193 13.16 3.41 1.12
C LEU A 193 13.07 2.76 2.51
N ALA A 194 12.49 3.45 3.49
CA ALA A 194 12.54 3.03 4.89
C ALA A 194 11.16 2.86 5.55
N GLY A 195 10.07 3.28 4.90
CA GLY A 195 8.72 3.30 5.47
C GLY A 195 8.25 1.94 5.96
N TRP A 196 8.53 0.87 5.21
CA TRP A 196 8.20 -0.48 5.60
C TRP A 196 8.86 -0.90 6.93
N TRP A 197 10.16 -0.66 7.07
CA TRP A 197 10.89 -0.95 8.30
C TRP A 197 10.42 -0.10 9.48
N PHE A 198 10.15 1.19 9.25
CA PHE A 198 9.59 2.05 10.29
C PHE A 198 8.18 1.63 10.72
N TYR A 199 7.38 1.10 9.81
CA TYR A 199 6.10 0.50 10.17
C TYR A 199 6.29 -0.74 11.07
N LEU A 200 7.15 -1.67 10.69
CA LEU A 200 7.37 -2.90 11.47
C LEU A 200 8.00 -2.65 12.84
N ILE A 201 9.01 -1.74 12.92
CA ILE A 201 9.85 -1.54 14.11
C ILE A 201 9.27 -0.46 15.04
N LYS A 202 8.56 0.54 14.51
CA LYS A 202 8.09 1.71 15.27
C LYS A 202 6.60 2.00 15.10
N ASN A 203 5.86 1.15 14.38
CA ASN A 203 4.45 1.39 14.06
C ASN A 203 4.19 2.81 13.50
N ALA A 204 5.07 3.28 12.61
CA ALA A 204 5.15 4.69 12.23
C ALA A 204 3.87 5.25 11.58
N SER A 205 3.17 4.45 10.77
CA SER A 205 1.91 4.82 10.11
C SER A 205 0.66 4.32 10.83
N GLY A 206 0.82 3.65 11.98
CA GLY A 206 -0.27 3.09 12.76
C GLY A 206 -0.86 4.03 13.80
N GLN A 207 -1.62 3.46 14.74
CA GLN A 207 -2.32 4.20 15.78
C GLN A 207 -1.37 5.00 16.70
N LYS A 208 -1.61 6.30 16.79
CA LYS A 208 -0.81 7.22 17.62
C LYS A 208 -1.07 7.05 19.12
N ARG A 209 -2.19 6.41 19.50
CA ARG A 209 -2.54 6.08 20.88
C ARG A 209 -1.70 4.96 21.49
N TYR A 210 -1.02 4.15 20.65
CA TYR A 210 -0.18 3.08 21.15
C TYR A 210 1.09 3.60 21.83
N PRO A 211 1.57 2.93 22.88
CA PRO A 211 2.80 3.32 23.56
C PRO A 211 3.99 3.41 22.63
N LYS A 212 4.94 4.32 22.94
CA LYS A 212 6.22 4.36 22.21
C LYS A 212 6.94 3.00 22.33
N GLY A 213 7.49 2.53 21.22
CA GLY A 213 8.15 1.21 21.15
C GLY A 213 7.24 0.07 20.73
N THR A 214 5.94 0.31 20.51
CA THR A 214 5.05 -0.66 19.89
C THR A 214 5.60 -1.08 18.52
N ASN A 215 5.75 -2.39 18.30
CA ASN A 215 6.35 -2.96 17.10
C ASN A 215 5.76 -4.35 16.79
N HIS A 216 6.07 -4.89 15.61
CA HIS A 216 5.53 -6.16 15.12
C HIS A 216 6.28 -7.41 15.62
N PHE A 217 7.32 -7.25 16.42
CA PHE A 217 8.16 -8.35 16.92
C PHE A 217 7.95 -8.63 18.41
N ALA A 218 7.35 -7.71 19.16
CA ALA A 218 7.09 -7.90 20.59
C ALA A 218 5.76 -8.63 20.79
N PRO A 219 5.75 -9.86 21.35
CA PRO A 219 4.52 -10.66 21.56
C PRO A 219 3.49 -9.99 22.46
N ASP A 220 3.93 -9.11 23.34
CA ASP A 220 3.11 -8.36 24.32
C ASP A 220 2.83 -6.91 23.87
N ALA A 221 3.15 -6.57 22.60
CA ALA A 221 2.79 -5.27 22.08
C ALA A 221 1.27 -5.06 22.11
N THR A 222 0.84 -3.86 22.48
CA THR A 222 -0.58 -3.48 22.67
C THR A 222 -1.46 -3.79 21.45
N MET A 223 -0.85 -3.90 20.27
CA MET A 223 -1.56 -4.27 19.04
C MET A 223 -1.98 -5.74 18.97
N PHE A 224 -1.47 -6.61 19.86
CA PHE A 224 -1.75 -8.04 19.89
C PHE A 224 -2.55 -8.43 21.10
N ALA A 225 -3.39 -9.46 20.96
CA ALA A 225 -4.05 -10.11 22.08
C ALA A 225 -3.16 -11.23 22.69
N PRO A 226 -3.31 -11.58 23.96
CA PRO A 226 -2.47 -12.60 24.62
C PRO A 226 -2.41 -13.94 23.88
N HIS A 227 -3.50 -14.36 23.26
CA HIS A 227 -3.57 -15.62 22.49
C HIS A 227 -2.82 -15.58 21.15
N HIS A 228 -2.30 -14.43 20.73
CA HIS A 228 -1.45 -14.30 19.53
C HIS A 228 0.02 -14.56 19.81
N ARG A 229 0.45 -14.65 21.08
CA ARG A 229 1.86 -14.74 21.50
C ARG A 229 2.67 -15.75 20.68
N ASP A 230 2.20 -17.00 20.59
CA ASP A 230 2.93 -18.05 19.87
C ASP A 230 3.06 -17.77 18.38
N GLN A 231 2.07 -17.12 17.79
CA GLN A 231 2.09 -16.74 16.38
C GLN A 231 3.15 -15.64 16.10
N ILE A 232 3.30 -14.70 17.03
CA ILE A 232 4.34 -13.66 16.91
C ILE A 232 5.72 -14.32 17.02
N LEU A 233 5.94 -15.20 18.02
CA LEU A 233 7.21 -15.93 18.17
C LEU A 233 7.55 -16.78 16.93
N ILE A 234 6.57 -17.42 16.30
CA ILE A 234 6.76 -18.17 15.04
C ILE A 234 7.19 -17.20 13.91
N SER A 235 6.65 -15.99 13.88
CA SER A 235 7.06 -14.97 12.91
C SER A 235 8.50 -14.54 13.16
N ASP A 236 8.89 -14.33 14.41
CA ASP A 236 10.26 -13.94 14.79
C ASP A 236 11.29 -15.01 14.43
N VAL A 237 10.93 -16.31 14.59
CA VAL A 237 11.74 -17.41 14.10
C VAL A 237 11.95 -17.31 12.59
N GLY A 238 10.91 -17.01 11.82
CA GLY A 238 11.04 -16.79 10.38
C GLY A 238 12.01 -15.65 10.02
N ILE A 239 11.93 -14.55 10.74
CA ILE A 239 12.86 -13.41 10.56
C ILE A 239 14.28 -13.78 10.97
N ALA A 240 14.47 -14.50 12.08
CA ALA A 240 15.79 -14.96 12.50
C ALA A 240 16.42 -15.91 11.48
N LEU A 241 15.64 -16.83 10.91
CA LEU A 241 16.10 -17.72 9.83
C LEU A 241 16.48 -16.94 8.57
N TRP A 242 15.67 -15.95 8.18
CA TRP A 242 15.97 -15.07 7.05
C TRP A 242 17.29 -14.29 7.27
N LEU A 243 17.45 -13.65 8.43
CA LEU A 243 18.69 -12.95 8.75
C LEU A 243 19.89 -13.90 8.75
N GLY A 244 19.75 -15.10 9.34
CA GLY A 244 20.79 -16.12 9.33
C GLY A 244 21.18 -16.54 7.91
N ALA A 245 20.18 -16.75 7.03
CA ALA A 245 20.42 -17.10 5.63
C ALA A 245 21.13 -15.97 4.85
N VAL A 246 20.74 -14.70 5.07
CA VAL A 246 21.40 -13.55 4.46
C VAL A 246 22.84 -13.41 4.97
N CYS A 247 23.07 -13.53 6.27
CA CYS A 247 24.43 -13.49 6.86
C CYS A 247 25.31 -14.62 6.33
N TRP A 248 24.76 -15.83 6.24
CA TRP A 248 25.47 -16.97 5.67
C TRP A 248 25.81 -16.75 4.19
N ALA A 249 24.88 -16.22 3.40
CA ALA A 249 25.12 -15.90 2.00
C ALA A 249 26.20 -14.81 1.85
N VAL A 250 26.18 -13.77 2.69
CA VAL A 250 27.22 -12.72 2.70
C VAL A 250 28.61 -13.31 3.06
N TYR A 251 28.65 -14.21 4.04
CA TYR A 251 29.88 -14.90 4.40
C TYR A 251 30.44 -15.76 3.25
N THR A 252 29.54 -16.46 2.53
CA THR A 252 29.91 -17.43 1.49
C THR A 252 30.24 -16.77 0.16
N TYR A 253 29.46 -15.77 -0.27
CA TYR A 253 29.54 -15.17 -1.60
C TYR A 253 30.07 -13.72 -1.60
N GLY A 254 30.24 -13.13 -0.42
CA GLY A 254 30.60 -11.72 -0.25
C GLY A 254 29.42 -10.77 -0.31
N PHE A 255 29.57 -9.62 0.40
CA PHE A 255 28.51 -8.63 0.55
C PHE A 255 28.01 -8.09 -0.80
N PHE A 256 28.90 -7.71 -1.71
CA PHE A 256 28.51 -7.08 -2.98
C PHE A 256 27.69 -8.01 -3.88
N GLU A 257 28.00 -9.32 -3.86
CA GLU A 257 27.24 -10.30 -4.63
C GLU A 257 25.81 -10.44 -4.06
N VAL A 258 25.68 -10.63 -2.76
CA VAL A 258 24.38 -10.74 -2.09
C VAL A 258 23.60 -9.43 -2.22
N PHE A 259 24.27 -8.29 -2.14
CA PHE A 259 23.65 -6.98 -2.30
C PHE A 259 23.01 -6.84 -3.69
N ARG A 260 23.76 -7.09 -4.77
CA ARG A 260 23.25 -6.93 -6.14
C ARG A 260 22.20 -7.96 -6.53
N VAL A 261 22.35 -9.21 -6.05
CA VAL A 261 21.48 -10.33 -6.48
C VAL A 261 20.19 -10.39 -5.65
N TYR A 262 20.25 -10.07 -4.36
CA TYR A 262 19.11 -10.25 -3.46
C TYR A 262 18.69 -8.95 -2.75
N LEU A 263 19.61 -8.22 -2.08
CA LEU A 263 19.22 -7.10 -1.24
C LEU A 263 18.67 -5.92 -2.06
N MET A 264 19.22 -5.61 -3.23
CA MET A 264 18.67 -4.56 -4.09
C MET A 264 17.28 -4.91 -4.64
N PRO A 265 17.01 -6.10 -5.21
CA PRO A 265 15.63 -6.53 -5.49
C PRO A 265 14.70 -6.47 -4.28
N TYR A 266 15.17 -6.90 -3.11
CA TYR A 266 14.41 -6.84 -1.87
C TYR A 266 14.04 -5.40 -1.46
N LEU A 267 14.94 -4.43 -1.63
CA LEU A 267 14.61 -3.02 -1.42
C LEU A 267 13.57 -2.52 -2.42
N TRP A 268 13.58 -3.01 -3.66
CA TRP A 268 12.53 -2.73 -4.63
C TRP A 268 11.17 -3.33 -4.23
N VAL A 269 11.14 -4.53 -3.64
CA VAL A 269 9.88 -5.09 -3.09
C VAL A 269 9.31 -4.16 -2.00
N ASN A 270 10.14 -3.72 -1.06
CA ASN A 270 9.71 -2.79 -0.02
C ASN A 270 9.24 -1.45 -0.58
N HIS A 271 9.94 -0.94 -1.60
CA HIS A 271 9.56 0.28 -2.32
C HIS A 271 8.18 0.15 -2.96
N TRP A 272 7.94 -0.92 -3.73
CA TRP A 272 6.64 -1.16 -4.37
C TRP A 272 5.53 -1.35 -3.35
N LEU A 273 5.78 -2.12 -2.31
CA LEU A 273 4.83 -2.32 -1.22
C LEU A 273 4.38 -0.98 -0.63
N VAL A 274 5.32 -0.11 -0.26
CA VAL A 274 5.01 1.19 0.35
C VAL A 274 4.30 2.11 -0.65
N LEU A 275 4.77 2.17 -1.90
CA LEU A 275 4.18 3.01 -2.95
C LEU A 275 2.72 2.62 -3.25
N ILE A 276 2.49 1.33 -3.46
CA ILE A 276 1.18 0.77 -3.76
C ILE A 276 0.22 1.02 -2.59
N THR A 277 0.57 0.56 -1.39
CA THR A 277 -0.34 0.65 -0.24
C THR A 277 -0.61 2.10 0.18
N PHE A 278 0.38 2.98 0.12
CA PHE A 278 0.16 4.41 0.38
C PHE A 278 -0.87 5.00 -0.58
N LEU A 279 -0.70 4.80 -1.88
CA LEU A 279 -1.59 5.37 -2.90
C LEU A 279 -2.99 4.75 -2.91
N GLN A 280 -3.14 3.52 -2.44
CA GLN A 280 -4.46 2.88 -2.31
C GLN A 280 -5.28 3.44 -1.14
N HIS A 281 -4.62 3.90 -0.07
CA HIS A 281 -5.26 4.33 1.19
C HIS A 281 -5.13 5.83 1.47
N THR A 282 -4.40 6.55 0.66
CA THR A 282 -4.16 8.00 0.85
C THR A 282 -4.48 8.73 -0.44
N ASP A 283 -5.52 9.55 -0.40
CA ASP A 283 -5.90 10.43 -1.50
C ASP A 283 -6.81 11.54 -0.96
N PRO A 284 -6.79 12.77 -1.53
CA PRO A 284 -7.73 13.83 -1.17
C PRO A 284 -9.21 13.47 -1.35
N LEU A 285 -9.51 12.46 -2.17
CA LEU A 285 -10.87 11.97 -2.42
C LEU A 285 -11.39 11.03 -1.34
N LEU A 286 -10.48 10.42 -0.55
CA LEU A 286 -10.85 9.39 0.43
C LEU A 286 -11.25 10.01 1.77
N PRO A 287 -12.44 9.67 2.30
CA PRO A 287 -12.85 10.04 3.64
C PRO A 287 -12.16 9.20 4.72
N HIS A 288 -12.17 9.72 5.94
CA HIS A 288 -11.92 8.95 7.16
C HIS A 288 -13.10 9.16 8.09
N TYR A 289 -13.43 8.14 8.85
CA TYR A 289 -14.64 8.10 9.69
C TYR A 289 -14.30 8.03 11.17
N ARG A 290 -15.05 8.76 11.99
CA ARG A 290 -15.12 8.50 13.42
C ARG A 290 -16.23 7.51 13.73
N ALA A 291 -16.25 6.99 14.97
CA ALA A 291 -17.15 5.92 15.38
C ALA A 291 -18.64 6.15 15.05
N PRO A 292 -19.23 7.38 15.15
CA PRO A 292 -20.64 7.58 14.83
C PRO A 292 -21.00 7.28 13.37
N GLU A 293 -20.08 7.57 12.43
CA GLU A 293 -20.33 7.44 10.99
C GLU A 293 -19.61 6.25 10.36
N PHE A 294 -18.81 5.51 11.14
CA PHE A 294 -18.13 4.34 10.64
C PHE A 294 -19.06 3.15 10.47
N THR A 295 -19.04 2.56 9.28
CA THR A 295 -19.56 1.21 9.01
C THR A 295 -18.54 0.43 8.20
N PHE A 296 -18.55 -0.90 8.26
CA PHE A 296 -17.64 -1.71 7.46
C PHE A 296 -17.73 -1.39 5.94
N PRO A 297 -18.92 -1.25 5.31
CA PRO A 297 -19.00 -0.84 3.91
C PRO A 297 -18.35 0.53 3.64
N ARG A 298 -18.61 1.52 4.49
CA ARG A 298 -17.97 2.84 4.35
C ARG A 298 -16.46 2.74 4.43
N GLY A 299 -15.93 1.99 5.40
CA GLY A 299 -14.50 1.75 5.55
C GLY A 299 -13.89 1.01 4.36
N ALA A 300 -14.47 -0.12 3.93
CA ALA A 300 -13.98 -0.88 2.79
C ALA A 300 -13.94 -0.04 1.49
N LEU A 301 -14.84 0.92 1.35
CA LEU A 301 -14.91 1.84 0.21
C LEU A 301 -14.04 3.11 0.39
N THR A 302 -13.17 3.19 1.40
CA THR A 302 -12.13 4.23 1.53
C THR A 302 -10.82 3.82 0.89
N THR A 303 -10.88 3.13 -0.21
CA THR A 303 -9.73 2.65 -0.97
C THR A 303 -9.91 2.95 -2.45
N LEU A 304 -8.81 2.96 -3.20
CA LEU A 304 -8.83 3.21 -4.64
C LEU A 304 -8.19 2.06 -5.41
N ASP A 305 -8.81 1.71 -6.54
CA ASP A 305 -8.17 0.94 -7.60
C ASP A 305 -7.24 1.85 -8.41
N ARG A 306 -6.03 1.41 -8.67
CA ARG A 306 -5.03 2.16 -9.45
C ARG A 306 -4.25 1.22 -10.36
N ASN A 307 -3.85 1.67 -11.53
CA ASN A 307 -3.03 0.85 -12.42
C ASN A 307 -1.53 0.99 -12.09
N THR A 308 -0.88 -0.11 -11.79
CA THR A 308 0.56 -0.14 -11.47
C THR A 308 1.36 0.16 -12.73
N LEU A 309 2.21 1.21 -12.69
CA LEU A 309 3.02 1.68 -13.83
C LEU A 309 2.20 2.14 -15.06
N GLY A 310 0.91 2.45 -14.88
CA GLY A 310 0.05 2.88 -15.97
C GLY A 310 0.44 4.24 -16.58
N ASP A 311 1.13 5.08 -15.82
CA ASP A 311 1.73 6.35 -16.27
C ASP A 311 2.93 6.16 -17.22
N CYS A 312 3.57 4.99 -17.19
CA CYS A 312 4.65 4.59 -18.11
C CYS A 312 4.13 3.97 -19.42
N GLY A 313 2.84 4.04 -19.68
CA GLY A 313 2.19 3.56 -20.89
C GLY A 313 1.57 2.16 -20.78
N ARG A 314 0.80 1.78 -21.80
CA ARG A 314 -0.06 0.57 -21.77
C ARG A 314 0.69 -0.73 -21.50
N ILE A 315 1.88 -0.89 -22.09
CA ILE A 315 2.69 -2.11 -21.91
C ILE A 315 3.19 -2.21 -20.48
N MET A 316 3.72 -1.11 -19.94
CA MET A 316 4.21 -1.08 -18.56
C MET A 316 3.08 -1.24 -17.55
N GLY A 317 1.92 -0.62 -17.80
CA GLY A 317 0.73 -0.81 -16.96
C GLY A 317 0.22 -2.26 -16.98
N TRP A 318 0.27 -2.93 -18.14
CA TRP A 318 -0.05 -4.36 -18.22
C TRP A 318 0.98 -5.22 -17.48
N LEU A 319 2.28 -4.95 -17.65
CA LEU A 319 3.33 -5.64 -16.93
C LEU A 319 3.21 -5.43 -15.42
N GLY A 320 2.98 -4.19 -14.97
CA GLY A 320 2.77 -3.88 -13.56
C GLY A 320 1.63 -4.69 -12.96
N ALA A 321 0.45 -4.61 -13.57
CA ALA A 321 -0.73 -5.37 -13.12
C ALA A 321 -0.49 -6.89 -13.13
N HIS A 322 0.16 -7.42 -14.19
CA HIS A 322 0.42 -8.85 -14.31
C HIS A 322 1.42 -9.37 -13.26
N LEU A 323 2.54 -8.67 -13.07
CA LEU A 323 3.60 -9.09 -12.17
C LEU A 323 3.28 -8.84 -10.69
N THR A 324 2.33 -7.96 -10.38
CA THR A 324 1.83 -7.75 -9.01
C THR A 324 0.47 -8.41 -8.77
N HIS A 325 0.05 -9.32 -9.65
CA HIS A 325 -1.21 -10.08 -9.56
C HIS A 325 -2.47 -9.22 -9.41
N GLY A 326 -2.46 -8.00 -9.94
CA GLY A 326 -3.62 -7.10 -9.95
C GLY A 326 -3.98 -6.51 -8.59
N ILE A 327 -3.11 -6.56 -7.58
CA ILE A 327 -3.41 -6.06 -6.22
C ILE A 327 -3.79 -4.58 -6.21
N SER A 328 -3.22 -3.79 -7.11
CA SER A 328 -3.53 -2.35 -7.19
C SER A 328 -4.82 -2.07 -7.95
N GLU A 329 -5.12 -2.86 -8.96
CA GLU A 329 -6.23 -2.68 -9.88
C GLU A 329 -7.56 -3.19 -9.33
N THR A 330 -7.51 -4.05 -8.30
CA THR A 330 -8.67 -4.75 -7.73
C THR A 330 -8.78 -4.54 -6.21
N HIS A 331 -8.20 -3.47 -5.70
CA HIS A 331 -8.01 -3.25 -4.27
C HIS A 331 -9.33 -2.96 -3.53
N VAL A 332 -10.26 -2.24 -4.17
CA VAL A 332 -11.58 -1.98 -3.59
C VAL A 332 -12.34 -3.29 -3.36
N ALA A 333 -12.35 -4.18 -4.34
CA ALA A 333 -12.99 -5.50 -4.19
C ALA A 333 -12.27 -6.36 -3.14
N HIS A 334 -10.95 -6.27 -3.04
CA HIS A 334 -10.13 -6.90 -2.02
C HIS A 334 -10.50 -6.42 -0.60
N HIS A 335 -10.76 -5.14 -0.39
CA HIS A 335 -11.22 -4.61 0.91
C HIS A 335 -12.68 -4.97 1.21
N VAL A 336 -13.55 -5.05 0.21
CA VAL A 336 -14.91 -5.53 0.39
C VAL A 336 -14.94 -7.00 0.78
N SER A 337 -14.09 -7.83 0.18
CA SER A 337 -13.94 -9.24 0.56
C SER A 337 -12.56 -9.79 0.23
N SER A 338 -11.69 -9.78 1.22
CA SER A 338 -10.31 -10.28 1.11
C SER A 338 -10.18 -11.80 0.95
N LYS A 339 -11.29 -12.55 0.93
CA LYS A 339 -11.31 -14.01 0.67
C LYS A 339 -11.39 -14.39 -0.80
N ILE A 340 -11.50 -13.40 -1.69
CA ILE A 340 -11.50 -13.60 -3.14
C ILE A 340 -10.03 -13.75 -3.57
N PRO A 341 -9.63 -14.89 -4.17
CA PRO A 341 -8.27 -15.05 -4.66
C PRO A 341 -7.99 -14.09 -5.83
N HIS A 342 -6.76 -13.57 -5.90
CA HIS A 342 -6.34 -12.56 -6.87
C HIS A 342 -6.77 -12.86 -8.32
N TYR A 343 -6.74 -14.12 -8.73
CA TYR A 343 -7.11 -14.53 -10.09
C TYR A 343 -8.62 -14.44 -10.40
N ASN A 344 -9.47 -14.23 -9.40
CA ASN A 344 -10.91 -13.95 -9.55
C ASN A 344 -11.24 -12.49 -9.20
N ALA A 345 -10.27 -11.70 -8.71
CA ALA A 345 -10.49 -10.36 -8.19
C ALA A 345 -10.92 -9.37 -9.30
N TRP A 346 -10.47 -9.56 -10.54
CA TRP A 346 -10.86 -8.71 -11.68
C TRP A 346 -12.36 -8.79 -11.96
N GLU A 347 -12.92 -10.00 -12.04
CA GLU A 347 -14.35 -10.20 -12.26
C GLU A 347 -15.17 -9.66 -11.08
N ALA A 348 -14.70 -9.88 -9.85
CA ALA A 348 -15.31 -9.33 -8.65
C ALA A 348 -15.33 -7.79 -8.68
N THR A 349 -14.23 -7.18 -9.11
CA THR A 349 -14.08 -5.72 -9.24
C THR A 349 -15.07 -5.15 -10.26
N ASP A 350 -15.21 -5.78 -11.43
CA ASP A 350 -16.14 -5.33 -12.47
C ASP A 350 -17.59 -5.44 -11.99
N ALA A 351 -17.94 -6.50 -11.27
CA ALA A 351 -19.26 -6.68 -10.70
C ALA A 351 -19.56 -5.63 -9.61
N LEU A 352 -18.60 -5.38 -8.74
CA LEU A 352 -18.71 -4.38 -7.68
C LEU A 352 -18.83 -2.96 -8.23
N ARG A 353 -18.02 -2.58 -9.23
CA ARG A 353 -18.10 -1.27 -9.90
C ARG A 353 -19.49 -1.00 -10.48
N LYS A 354 -20.12 -2.01 -11.11
CA LYS A 354 -21.50 -1.90 -11.59
C LYS A 354 -22.49 -1.63 -10.47
N ARG A 355 -22.34 -2.33 -9.33
CA ARG A 355 -23.20 -2.13 -8.15
C ARG A 355 -23.04 -0.74 -7.54
N LEU A 356 -21.80 -0.25 -7.42
CA LEU A 356 -21.53 1.09 -6.89
C LEU A 356 -22.10 2.18 -7.80
N ALA A 357 -21.94 2.04 -9.13
CA ALA A 357 -22.52 2.96 -10.09
C ALA A 357 -24.06 3.00 -10.01
N GLN A 358 -24.72 1.84 -9.83
CA GLN A 358 -26.17 1.76 -9.61
C GLN A 358 -26.62 2.47 -8.32
N ALA A 359 -25.74 2.55 -7.32
CA ALA A 359 -25.99 3.29 -6.08
C ALA A 359 -25.66 4.79 -6.19
N GLY A 360 -25.29 5.28 -7.38
CA GLY A 360 -24.92 6.68 -7.59
C GLY A 360 -23.58 7.08 -6.96
N LEU A 361 -22.75 6.10 -6.59
CA LEU A 361 -21.42 6.38 -6.03
C LEU A 361 -20.41 6.68 -7.13
N MET A 362 -19.49 7.60 -6.86
CA MET A 362 -18.41 7.93 -7.76
C MET A 362 -17.46 6.72 -7.95
N PRO A 363 -16.82 6.58 -9.13
CA PRO A 363 -15.81 5.55 -9.32
C PRO A 363 -14.67 5.67 -8.30
N LEU A 364 -14.35 4.58 -7.61
CA LEU A 364 -13.24 4.49 -6.69
C LEU A 364 -11.94 4.14 -7.45
N GLN A 365 -11.60 4.99 -8.42
CA GLN A 365 -10.42 4.87 -9.26
C GLN A 365 -9.54 6.09 -9.10
N GLY A 366 -8.26 5.84 -8.79
CA GLY A 366 -7.24 6.88 -8.72
C GLY A 366 -6.37 6.94 -9.98
N ALA A 367 -5.52 7.96 -10.06
CA ALA A 367 -4.45 7.99 -11.06
C ALA A 367 -3.49 6.80 -10.88
N PRO A 368 -2.72 6.42 -11.91
CA PRO A 368 -1.82 5.27 -11.86
C PRO A 368 -0.85 5.31 -10.68
N VAL A 369 -0.45 4.13 -10.19
CA VAL A 369 0.62 4.00 -9.19
C VAL A 369 1.95 4.38 -9.83
N GLY A 370 2.52 5.49 -9.39
CA GLY A 370 3.77 6.03 -9.90
C GLY A 370 4.36 7.08 -8.96
N TRP A 371 5.61 7.47 -9.21
CA TRP A 371 6.34 8.40 -8.32
C TRP A 371 5.79 9.82 -8.36
N ALA A 372 5.33 10.27 -9.53
CA ALA A 372 4.69 11.58 -9.69
C ALA A 372 3.40 11.67 -8.88
N GLU A 373 2.58 10.62 -8.93
CA GLU A 373 1.35 10.53 -8.15
C GLU A 373 1.64 10.46 -6.64
N MET A 374 2.64 9.67 -6.24
CA MET A 374 3.09 9.63 -4.84
C MET A 374 3.46 11.03 -4.34
N TYR A 375 4.24 11.78 -5.13
CA TYR A 375 4.62 13.15 -4.78
C TYR A 375 3.41 14.08 -4.68
N ARG A 376 2.46 14.00 -5.63
CA ARG A 376 1.23 14.78 -5.63
C ARG A 376 0.39 14.52 -4.38
N VAL A 377 0.12 13.25 -4.11
CA VAL A 377 -0.71 12.82 -2.97
C VAL A 377 -0.03 13.17 -1.65
N PHE A 378 1.28 12.92 -1.53
CA PHE A 378 2.05 13.26 -0.33
C PHE A 378 1.96 14.75 0.05
N ARG A 379 1.90 15.64 -0.96
CA ARG A 379 1.72 17.08 -0.73
C ARG A 379 0.28 17.48 -0.47
N ALA A 380 -0.68 16.79 -1.08
CA ALA A 380 -2.10 17.09 -0.93
C ALA A 380 -2.70 16.56 0.40
N CYS A 381 -2.12 15.50 0.97
CA CYS A 381 -2.64 14.80 2.14
C CYS A 381 -1.74 15.03 3.36
N LYS A 382 -1.89 16.17 4.03
CA LYS A 382 -1.06 16.52 5.19
C LYS A 382 -1.70 16.13 6.52
N PHE A 383 -2.95 16.50 6.73
CA PHE A 383 -3.68 16.23 7.95
C PHE A 383 -5.19 16.19 7.69
N VAL A 384 -5.94 15.77 8.70
CA VAL A 384 -7.41 15.88 8.77
C VAL A 384 -7.80 16.76 9.93
N GLU A 385 -9.04 17.26 9.97
CA GLU A 385 -9.50 18.07 11.11
C GLU A 385 -9.67 17.24 12.39
N ASP A 386 -9.50 17.90 13.53
CA ASP A 386 -9.69 17.29 14.85
C ASP A 386 -11.16 16.98 15.14
N GLU A 387 -12.08 17.72 14.52
CA GLU A 387 -13.53 17.61 14.66
C GLU A 387 -14.20 17.12 13.37
N GLY A 388 -15.47 16.71 13.47
CA GLY A 388 -16.28 16.16 12.37
C GLY A 388 -16.23 14.64 12.31
N ASP A 389 -17.36 14.00 12.03
CA ASP A 389 -17.47 12.54 12.02
C ASP A 389 -16.97 11.93 10.70
N ILE A 390 -17.00 12.71 9.62
CA ILE A 390 -16.42 12.37 8.31
C ILE A 390 -15.42 13.45 7.95
N VAL A 391 -14.14 13.08 7.85
CA VAL A 391 -13.05 14.01 7.59
C VAL A 391 -12.28 13.63 6.34
N PHE A 392 -11.78 14.63 5.60
CA PHE A 392 -10.96 14.47 4.41
C PHE A 392 -9.59 15.09 4.62
N TYR A 393 -8.60 14.61 3.91
CA TYR A 393 -7.27 15.21 3.91
C TYR A 393 -7.32 16.67 3.47
N LYS A 394 -6.48 17.46 4.10
CA LYS A 394 -6.19 18.85 3.76
C LYS A 394 -4.71 19.01 3.41
N ASP A 395 -4.46 19.95 2.49
CA ASP A 395 -3.10 20.35 2.14
C ASP A 395 -2.48 21.26 3.23
N ALA A 396 -1.23 21.66 3.06
CA ALA A 396 -0.52 22.56 3.99
C ALA A 396 -1.22 23.93 4.19
N ARG A 397 -2.07 24.36 3.25
CA ARG A 397 -2.87 25.58 3.36
C ARG A 397 -4.17 25.38 4.12
N GLY A 398 -4.48 24.14 4.50
CA GLY A 398 -5.72 23.77 5.20
C GLY A 398 -6.92 23.63 4.27
N LEU A 399 -6.72 23.43 2.97
CA LEU A 399 -7.79 23.28 1.97
C LEU A 399 -8.07 21.80 1.72
N ALA A 400 -9.32 21.37 1.83
CA ALA A 400 -9.81 20.08 1.40
C ALA A 400 -10.33 20.16 -0.04
N GLN A 401 -10.08 19.14 -0.84
CA GLN A 401 -10.59 19.02 -2.22
C GLN A 401 -11.99 18.42 -2.28
N THR A 402 -12.46 17.80 -1.20
CA THR A 402 -13.67 16.99 -1.15
C THR A 402 -14.50 17.35 0.08
N ARG A 403 -15.81 17.28 -0.04
CA ARG A 403 -16.76 17.42 1.08
C ARG A 403 -17.78 16.28 1.09
N PRO A 404 -18.29 15.83 2.25
CA PRO A 404 -19.30 14.78 2.31
C PRO A 404 -20.66 15.32 1.86
N VAL A 405 -21.42 14.45 1.17
CA VAL A 405 -22.81 14.67 0.81
C VAL A 405 -23.58 13.39 1.11
N PHE A 406 -24.72 13.51 1.76
CA PHE A 406 -25.62 12.40 2.04
C PHE A 406 -26.71 12.33 0.95
N ASN A 407 -27.00 11.13 0.45
CA ASN A 407 -28.16 10.88 -0.43
C ASN A 407 -29.43 10.78 0.42
N ASP A 408 -29.80 11.84 1.10
CA ASP A 408 -31.08 11.87 1.78
C ASP A 408 -32.12 12.50 0.87
N SER A 409 -32.97 11.68 0.27
CA SER A 409 -34.12 12.13 -0.55
C SER A 409 -35.18 12.83 0.29
N SER A 410 -35.01 12.90 1.61
CA SER A 410 -35.97 13.53 2.56
C SER A 410 -35.52 14.90 3.07
N VAL A 411 -34.27 15.29 2.87
CA VAL A 411 -33.79 16.63 3.28
C VAL A 411 -33.72 17.51 2.04
N SER A 412 -34.74 18.35 1.84
CA SER A 412 -34.65 19.48 0.92
C SER A 412 -33.47 20.36 1.34
N ASP A 413 -32.73 20.86 0.37
CA ASP A 413 -31.55 21.75 0.48
C ASP A 413 -31.87 23.12 1.14
N SER A 414 -32.74 23.13 2.14
CA SER A 414 -33.26 24.31 2.84
C SER A 414 -32.69 24.47 4.24
N GLY A 415 -31.37 24.34 4.41
CA GLY A 415 -30.81 24.38 5.77
C GLY A 415 -29.43 24.93 5.97
N ILE A 416 -28.79 25.51 4.97
CA ILE A 416 -27.58 26.33 5.18
C ILE A 416 -27.87 27.74 4.67
N GLU A 417 -28.59 28.53 5.46
CA GLU A 417 -28.46 29.98 5.37
C GLU A 417 -27.04 30.35 5.73
N LEU A 418 -26.26 30.71 4.74
CA LEU A 418 -25.03 31.44 4.97
C LEU A 418 -25.45 32.78 5.59
N ASP A 419 -25.07 32.97 6.85
CA ASP A 419 -25.22 34.28 7.54
C ASP A 419 -24.64 35.36 6.64
N LYS A 420 -25.52 36.23 6.12
CA LYS A 420 -25.16 37.30 5.18
C LYS A 420 -24.67 38.55 5.89
N ASP A 421 -24.52 38.53 7.20
CA ASP A 421 -24.11 39.67 8.02
C ASP A 421 -23.03 39.27 9.02
N ALA A 422 -21.77 39.31 8.61
CA ALA A 422 -20.61 39.58 9.47
C ALA A 422 -19.39 39.97 8.64
#